data_34c69687cf0a3b43a628a80135df58c8
#
_entry.id   34c69687cf0a3b43a628a80135df58c8
#
_cell.length_a   1.000
_cell.length_b   1.000
_cell.length_c   1.000
_cell.angle_alpha   90.00
_cell.angle_beta   90.00
_cell.angle_gamma   90.00
#
_symmetry.space_group_name_H-M   'P 1'
#
loop_
_entity.id
_entity.type
_entity.pdbx_description
1 polymer ?
#
loop_
_entity_poly.entity_id
_entity_poly.type
_entity_poly.pdbx_seq_one_letter_code
_entity_poly.pdbx_strand_id
1 'polypeptide(L)'
;MCTACERLIKAIDACIRKADEKLSGVLGEEGFAEPEDTVSHIEALEDELDAVFEEQSRAAAEKLEQADGSDVMPAFESFKAADTTRDSLYKIFLGAFTDYVPQLANVYISDMDSELVVEQISEKTSGWINDWSDELSELMHISSQSGLEKILSDGLKEGKGVDEVARDILDSGIRNAYYKARRVAQTEMLRAHSVAREESIQQCPAAEFKEWVHTGGHKNKPRENHVKMSGQIVPKDQPFKLIGRDGVIYYPKFPRDTNLPASESVNCHCIHRGAASERILALSLEERKKLQQQAVEEMGDEWEKELDARNKAKAGINEDTIKCDWLRSSKTVEERKRYFHSDSRWALFESGVIRNDQDLERLYKTVDTKYGSRKVFKTLTELKNDGIITVSKDRLEHSSLGDWTKTNRLDKGGHGQRGMEKLLSTGVEPVIYKQYSNGVRIGSVPNHKNPNKQTGNSKPNSDIGQSWFPENWNDDKIMLAGTYAANTGSGEGITKIGIYDGVEIVVYINDSEIGTICPNNMRQPKGDEWENARD
;
A
#
# COMPACT_ATOMS: atom_id res chain seq x y z
N MET A 1 -40.12 -34.80 -23.54
CA MET A 1 -39.09 -34.36 -24.53
C MET A 1 -39.28 -35.13 -25.84
N CYS A 2 -39.14 -34.51 -27.00
CA CYS A 2 -39.34 -35.27 -28.26
C CYS A 2 -38.04 -36.04 -28.57
N THR A 3 -38.22 -37.23 -29.20
CA THR A 3 -37.09 -38.13 -29.56
C THR A 3 -36.02 -37.48 -30.43
N ALA A 4 -36.34 -36.42 -31.18
CA ALA A 4 -35.38 -35.64 -31.95
C ALA A 4 -34.53 -34.73 -31.06
N CYS A 5 -35.12 -34.11 -30.01
CA CYS A 5 -34.39 -33.33 -29.03
C CYS A 5 -33.42 -34.16 -28.19
N GLU A 6 -33.84 -35.37 -27.76
CA GLU A 6 -32.96 -36.31 -27.04
C GLU A 6 -31.77 -36.79 -27.89
N ARG A 7 -31.96 -37.02 -29.20
CA ARG A 7 -30.87 -37.37 -30.11
C ARG A 7 -29.90 -36.19 -30.30
N LEU A 8 -30.42 -34.99 -30.38
CA LEU A 8 -29.58 -33.77 -30.52
C LEU A 8 -28.76 -33.53 -29.26
N ILE A 9 -29.37 -33.64 -28.09
CA ILE A 9 -28.68 -33.53 -26.80
C ILE A 9 -27.56 -34.56 -26.69
N LYS A 10 -27.85 -35.85 -26.95
CA LYS A 10 -26.83 -36.90 -26.96
C LYS A 10 -25.69 -36.67 -27.95
N ALA A 11 -25.98 -36.08 -29.12
CA ALA A 11 -24.96 -35.74 -30.09
C ALA A 11 -24.08 -34.56 -29.63
N ILE A 12 -24.68 -33.56 -28.95
CA ILE A 12 -23.98 -32.44 -28.36
C ILE A 12 -23.08 -32.92 -27.21
N ASP A 13 -23.61 -33.74 -26.29
CA ASP A 13 -22.84 -34.33 -25.19
C ASP A 13 -21.66 -35.18 -25.67
N ALA A 14 -21.86 -35.93 -26.77
CA ALA A 14 -20.77 -36.71 -27.40
C ALA A 14 -19.68 -35.81 -28.03
N CYS A 15 -20.09 -34.68 -28.60
CA CYS A 15 -19.13 -33.66 -29.11
C CYS A 15 -18.36 -32.97 -28.02
N ILE A 16 -19.03 -32.65 -26.91
CA ILE A 16 -18.42 -32.01 -25.72
C ILE A 16 -17.40 -32.99 -25.13
N ARG A 17 -17.77 -34.20 -24.79
CA ARG A 17 -16.85 -35.23 -24.27
C ARG A 17 -15.61 -35.43 -25.14
N LYS A 18 -15.78 -35.50 -26.46
CA LYS A 18 -14.65 -35.64 -27.40
C LYS A 18 -13.76 -34.38 -27.43
N ALA A 19 -14.33 -33.19 -27.16
CA ALA A 19 -13.57 -31.97 -27.04
C ALA A 19 -12.76 -31.95 -25.73
N ASP A 20 -13.30 -32.50 -24.65
CA ASP A 20 -12.69 -32.56 -23.33
C ASP A 20 -11.57 -33.58 -23.22
N GLU A 21 -11.78 -34.81 -23.80
CA GLU A 21 -10.70 -35.78 -23.99
C GLU A 21 -9.52 -35.17 -24.79
N LYS A 22 -9.83 -34.36 -25.79
CA LYS A 22 -8.80 -33.67 -26.56
C LYS A 22 -8.15 -32.53 -25.76
N LEU A 23 -8.89 -31.85 -24.91
CA LEU A 23 -8.36 -30.78 -24.04
C LEU A 23 -7.40 -31.35 -23.00
N SER A 24 -7.75 -32.45 -22.34
CA SER A 24 -6.89 -33.17 -21.40
C SER A 24 -5.55 -33.54 -22.05
N GLY A 25 -5.58 -34.15 -23.27
CA GLY A 25 -4.36 -34.44 -24.00
C GLY A 25 -3.49 -33.20 -24.28
N VAL A 26 -4.10 -32.10 -24.71
CA VAL A 26 -3.39 -30.83 -24.96
C VAL A 26 -2.78 -30.29 -23.69
N LEU A 27 -3.51 -30.26 -22.56
CA LEU A 27 -3.00 -29.75 -21.28
C LEU A 27 -1.80 -30.59 -20.79
N GLY A 28 -1.85 -31.92 -20.95
CA GLY A 28 -0.74 -32.79 -20.62
C GLY A 28 0.51 -32.51 -21.47
N GLU A 29 0.37 -32.35 -22.79
CA GLU A 29 1.47 -31.98 -23.69
C GLU A 29 2.04 -30.59 -23.37
N GLU A 30 1.21 -29.68 -22.89
CA GLU A 30 1.60 -28.34 -22.49
C GLU A 30 2.24 -28.27 -21.07
N GLY A 31 2.27 -29.38 -20.34
CA GLY A 31 2.92 -29.51 -19.04
C GLY A 31 2.07 -29.00 -17.86
N PHE A 32 0.74 -29.03 -18.00
CA PHE A 32 -0.15 -28.91 -16.87
C PHE A 32 -0.21 -30.24 -16.11
N ALA A 33 -0.15 -30.14 -14.77
CA ALA A 33 -0.32 -31.33 -13.92
C ALA A 33 -1.78 -31.80 -13.95
N GLU A 34 -2.02 -33.06 -13.65
CA GLU A 34 -3.35 -33.65 -13.51
C GLU A 34 -4.36 -33.21 -14.60
N PRO A 35 -4.07 -33.39 -15.89
CA PRO A 35 -4.84 -32.79 -16.97
C PRO A 35 -6.30 -33.31 -17.05
N GLU A 36 -6.56 -34.56 -16.66
CA GLU A 36 -7.92 -35.13 -16.61
C GLU A 36 -8.72 -34.49 -15.46
N ASP A 37 -8.10 -34.36 -14.31
CA ASP A 37 -8.70 -33.71 -13.13
C ASP A 37 -8.95 -32.23 -13.39
N THR A 38 -8.02 -31.56 -14.07
CA THR A 38 -8.20 -30.17 -14.52
C THR A 38 -9.45 -29.99 -15.38
N VAL A 39 -9.68 -30.92 -16.33
CA VAL A 39 -10.89 -30.87 -17.18
C VAL A 39 -12.14 -31.10 -16.35
N SER A 40 -12.12 -32.03 -15.40
CA SER A 40 -13.25 -32.25 -14.48
C SER A 40 -13.59 -31.03 -13.65
N HIS A 41 -12.58 -30.30 -13.15
CA HIS A 41 -12.80 -29.03 -12.43
C HIS A 41 -13.30 -27.91 -13.35
N ILE A 42 -12.88 -27.88 -14.61
CA ILE A 42 -13.42 -26.95 -15.60
C ILE A 42 -14.91 -27.22 -15.84
N GLU A 43 -15.29 -28.49 -16.02
CA GLU A 43 -16.69 -28.88 -16.23
C GLU A 43 -17.55 -28.55 -15.01
N ALA A 44 -17.08 -28.91 -13.81
CA ALA A 44 -17.82 -28.60 -12.58
C ALA A 44 -18.04 -27.08 -12.38
N LEU A 45 -17.00 -26.28 -12.58
CA LEU A 45 -17.12 -24.83 -12.48
C LEU A 45 -18.02 -24.23 -13.56
N GLU A 46 -17.96 -24.79 -14.79
CA GLU A 46 -18.84 -24.38 -15.89
C GLU A 46 -20.32 -24.61 -15.54
N ASP A 47 -20.66 -25.80 -15.03
CA ASP A 47 -22.03 -26.16 -14.64
C ASP A 47 -22.55 -25.25 -13.53
N GLU A 48 -21.73 -24.96 -12.52
CA GLU A 48 -22.11 -24.06 -11.42
C GLU A 48 -22.33 -22.61 -11.90
N LEU A 49 -21.47 -22.10 -12.78
CA LEU A 49 -21.63 -20.76 -13.36
C LEU A 49 -22.86 -20.66 -14.25
N ASP A 50 -23.12 -21.70 -15.06
CA ASP A 50 -24.30 -21.74 -15.94
C ASP A 50 -25.60 -21.73 -15.13
N ALA A 51 -25.67 -22.53 -14.06
CA ALA A 51 -26.82 -22.55 -13.16
C ALA A 51 -27.10 -21.18 -12.52
N VAL A 52 -26.08 -20.44 -12.12
CA VAL A 52 -26.24 -19.08 -11.54
C VAL A 52 -26.76 -18.08 -12.57
N PHE A 53 -26.27 -18.13 -13.82
CA PHE A 53 -26.74 -17.22 -14.87
C PHE A 53 -28.14 -17.58 -15.38
N GLU A 54 -28.49 -18.86 -15.41
CA GLU A 54 -29.86 -19.28 -15.70
C GLU A 54 -30.84 -18.77 -14.64
N GLU A 55 -30.49 -18.90 -13.36
CA GLU A 55 -31.31 -18.39 -12.26
C GLU A 55 -31.46 -16.85 -12.32
N GLN A 56 -30.37 -16.12 -12.59
CA GLN A 56 -30.43 -14.67 -12.77
C GLN A 56 -31.37 -14.29 -13.92
N SER A 57 -31.26 -14.97 -15.05
CA SER A 57 -32.11 -14.73 -16.23
C SER A 57 -33.57 -15.04 -15.94
N ARG A 58 -33.85 -16.13 -15.21
CA ARG A 58 -35.19 -16.50 -14.77
C ARG A 58 -35.79 -15.46 -13.84
N ALA A 59 -35.03 -15.03 -12.82
CA ALA A 59 -35.50 -14.02 -11.87
C ALA A 59 -35.80 -12.67 -12.56
N ALA A 60 -34.98 -12.28 -13.54
CA ALA A 60 -35.22 -11.07 -14.34
C ALA A 60 -36.52 -11.21 -15.16
N ALA A 61 -36.69 -12.33 -15.86
CA ALA A 61 -37.88 -12.58 -16.68
C ALA A 61 -39.18 -12.60 -15.83
N GLU A 62 -39.19 -13.31 -14.69
CA GLU A 62 -40.32 -13.37 -13.78
C GLU A 62 -40.73 -11.99 -13.24
N LYS A 63 -39.74 -11.13 -12.94
CA LYS A 63 -40.02 -9.74 -12.52
C LYS A 63 -40.65 -8.90 -13.61
N LEU A 64 -40.22 -9.11 -14.84
CA LEU A 64 -40.78 -8.40 -16.00
C LEU A 64 -42.18 -8.88 -16.34
N GLU A 65 -42.44 -10.18 -16.32
CA GLU A 65 -43.81 -10.76 -16.55
C GLU A 65 -44.84 -10.28 -15.54
N GLN A 66 -44.43 -9.97 -14.30
CA GLN A 66 -45.30 -9.43 -13.24
C GLN A 66 -45.55 -7.92 -13.41
N ALA A 67 -44.84 -7.23 -14.29
CA ALA A 67 -44.98 -5.79 -14.49
C ALA A 67 -46.14 -5.47 -15.44
N ASP A 68 -46.94 -4.47 -15.10
CA ASP A 68 -47.91 -3.91 -16.06
C ASP A 68 -47.17 -3.05 -17.08
N GLY A 69 -47.58 -2.98 -18.33
CA GLY A 69 -46.81 -2.49 -19.48
C GLY A 69 -46.16 -1.09 -19.37
N SER A 70 -46.53 -0.28 -18.36
CA SER A 70 -45.90 1.02 -18.03
C SER A 70 -44.76 0.91 -17.00
N ASP A 71 -44.62 -0.23 -16.29
CA ASP A 71 -43.73 -0.36 -15.14
C ASP A 71 -42.52 -1.28 -15.38
N VAL A 72 -42.18 -1.55 -16.65
CA VAL A 72 -41.09 -2.45 -17.06
C VAL A 72 -39.76 -2.02 -16.51
N MET A 73 -39.40 -0.72 -16.59
CA MET A 73 -38.13 -0.22 -16.06
C MET A 73 -38.07 -0.27 -14.51
N PRO A 74 -39.10 0.17 -13.77
CA PRO A 74 -39.17 -0.04 -12.33
C PRO A 74 -39.06 -1.50 -11.91
N ALA A 75 -39.67 -2.43 -12.63
CA ALA A 75 -39.57 -3.86 -12.36
C ALA A 75 -38.14 -4.38 -12.53
N PHE A 76 -37.47 -3.95 -13.58
CA PHE A 76 -36.06 -4.30 -13.82
C PHE A 76 -35.12 -3.71 -12.76
N GLU A 77 -35.32 -2.45 -12.34
CA GLU A 77 -34.57 -1.87 -11.23
C GLU A 77 -34.82 -2.60 -9.90
N SER A 78 -36.06 -3.05 -9.66
CA SER A 78 -36.39 -3.90 -8.51
C SER A 78 -35.70 -5.26 -8.57
N PHE A 79 -35.57 -5.86 -9.75
CA PHE A 79 -34.77 -7.07 -9.96
C PHE A 79 -33.29 -6.79 -9.62
N LYS A 80 -32.67 -5.75 -10.20
CA LYS A 80 -31.26 -5.42 -9.93
C LYS A 80 -30.98 -5.21 -8.44
N ALA A 81 -31.90 -4.59 -7.72
CA ALA A 81 -31.75 -4.35 -6.27
C ALA A 81 -31.84 -5.65 -5.44
N ALA A 82 -32.48 -6.69 -5.94
CA ALA A 82 -32.65 -7.99 -5.28
C ALA A 82 -31.70 -9.07 -5.79
N ASP A 83 -30.88 -8.76 -6.80
CA ASP A 83 -30.00 -9.72 -7.48
C ASP A 83 -28.84 -10.16 -6.58
N THR A 84 -28.79 -11.44 -6.25
CA THR A 84 -27.78 -12.09 -5.40
C THR A 84 -26.71 -12.83 -6.20
N THR A 85 -26.69 -12.68 -7.51
CA THR A 85 -25.77 -13.37 -8.43
C THR A 85 -24.30 -13.15 -8.03
N ARG A 86 -23.91 -11.94 -7.62
CA ARG A 86 -22.56 -11.64 -7.16
C ARG A 86 -22.13 -12.54 -5.99
N ASP A 87 -22.98 -12.68 -4.99
CA ASP A 87 -22.66 -13.47 -3.78
C ASP A 87 -22.57 -14.96 -4.10
N SER A 88 -23.37 -15.45 -5.05
CA SER A 88 -23.31 -16.81 -5.54
C SER A 88 -22.02 -17.07 -6.30
N LEU A 89 -21.65 -16.19 -7.23
CA LEU A 89 -20.39 -16.25 -7.98
C LEU A 89 -19.16 -16.22 -7.06
N TYR A 90 -19.16 -15.36 -6.05
CA TYR A 90 -18.07 -15.28 -5.06
C TYR A 90 -17.87 -16.62 -4.35
N LYS A 91 -18.94 -17.25 -3.88
CA LYS A 91 -18.86 -18.56 -3.18
C LYS A 91 -18.32 -19.66 -4.09
N ILE A 92 -18.76 -19.66 -5.34
CA ILE A 92 -18.31 -20.63 -6.35
C ILE A 92 -16.81 -20.49 -6.62
N PHE A 93 -16.33 -19.28 -6.92
CA PHE A 93 -14.91 -19.06 -7.17
C PHE A 93 -14.05 -19.32 -5.94
N LEU A 94 -14.48 -18.82 -4.78
CA LEU A 94 -13.78 -19.05 -3.51
C LEU A 94 -13.65 -20.55 -3.23
N GLY A 95 -14.73 -21.32 -3.38
CA GLY A 95 -14.73 -22.78 -3.21
C GLY A 95 -13.76 -23.46 -4.18
N ALA A 96 -13.92 -23.19 -5.48
CA ALA A 96 -13.10 -23.80 -6.52
C ALA A 96 -11.58 -23.56 -6.32
N PHE A 97 -11.18 -22.33 -5.98
CA PHE A 97 -9.76 -22.02 -5.75
C PHE A 97 -9.26 -22.60 -4.42
N THR A 98 -10.06 -22.52 -3.35
CA THR A 98 -9.67 -23.05 -2.02
C THR A 98 -9.45 -24.55 -2.07
N ASP A 99 -10.24 -25.27 -2.82
CA ASP A 99 -10.14 -26.72 -2.93
C ASP A 99 -9.01 -27.14 -3.89
N TYR A 100 -8.84 -26.48 -5.02
CA TYR A 100 -7.97 -26.96 -6.08
C TYR A 100 -6.52 -26.45 -5.99
N VAL A 101 -6.29 -25.20 -5.58
CA VAL A 101 -4.94 -24.62 -5.50
C VAL A 101 -4.00 -25.40 -4.56
N PRO A 102 -4.41 -25.82 -3.35
CA PRO A 102 -3.54 -26.60 -2.46
C PRO A 102 -3.15 -27.96 -3.03
N GLN A 103 -4.09 -28.63 -3.71
CA GLN A 103 -3.84 -29.94 -4.35
C GLN A 103 -2.78 -29.80 -5.43
N LEU A 104 -2.94 -28.85 -6.33
CA LEU A 104 -1.98 -28.56 -7.40
C LEU A 104 -0.61 -28.12 -6.86
N ALA A 105 -0.60 -27.33 -5.78
CA ALA A 105 0.65 -26.87 -5.17
C ALA A 105 1.49 -28.06 -4.66
N ASN A 106 0.85 -29.09 -4.10
CA ASN A 106 1.53 -30.30 -3.70
C ASN A 106 2.11 -31.09 -4.88
N VAL A 107 1.40 -31.15 -6.01
CA VAL A 107 1.94 -31.79 -7.21
C VAL A 107 3.16 -31.03 -7.72
N TYR A 108 3.08 -29.72 -7.86
CA TYR A 108 4.16 -28.91 -8.40
C TYR A 108 5.40 -28.79 -7.50
N ILE A 109 5.27 -28.84 -6.17
CA ILE A 109 6.45 -28.84 -5.29
C ILE A 109 7.19 -30.17 -5.41
N SER A 110 6.46 -31.28 -5.57
CA SER A 110 7.06 -32.59 -5.71
C SER A 110 7.85 -32.76 -7.02
N ASP A 111 7.52 -32.00 -8.07
CA ASP A 111 8.29 -31.96 -9.32
C ASP A 111 9.69 -31.35 -9.13
N MET A 112 9.85 -30.46 -8.16
CA MET A 112 11.11 -29.78 -7.85
C MET A 112 11.88 -30.46 -6.71
N ASP A 113 11.17 -30.95 -5.72
CA ASP A 113 11.68 -31.67 -4.55
C ASP A 113 10.65 -32.70 -4.09
N SER A 114 10.85 -33.96 -4.45
CA SER A 114 9.91 -35.04 -4.21
C SER A 114 9.71 -35.42 -2.73
N GLU A 115 10.52 -34.89 -1.81
CA GLU A 115 10.41 -35.12 -0.37
C GLU A 115 9.67 -34.00 0.35
N LEU A 116 9.42 -32.86 -0.31
CA LEU A 116 8.67 -31.74 0.25
C LEU A 116 7.18 -31.85 -0.10
N VAL A 117 6.37 -31.35 0.81
CA VAL A 117 4.91 -31.16 0.65
C VAL A 117 4.52 -29.74 1.06
N VAL A 118 3.47 -29.23 0.44
CA VAL A 118 2.85 -27.96 0.87
C VAL A 118 1.84 -28.29 1.97
N GLU A 119 2.27 -28.20 3.22
CA GLU A 119 1.40 -28.49 4.37
C GLU A 119 0.35 -27.38 4.57
N GLN A 120 0.70 -26.16 4.22
CA GLN A 120 -0.14 -24.99 4.34
C GLN A 120 0.13 -24.01 3.20
N ILE A 121 -0.96 -23.52 2.59
CA ILE A 121 -0.90 -22.40 1.64
C ILE A 121 -0.57 -21.11 2.40
N SER A 122 0.33 -20.31 1.83
CA SER A 122 0.73 -19.04 2.42
C SER A 122 -0.45 -18.07 2.55
N GLU A 123 -0.35 -17.15 3.51
CA GLU A 123 -1.33 -16.06 3.69
C GLU A 123 -1.46 -15.21 2.42
N LYS A 124 -0.37 -15.03 1.69
CA LYS A 124 -0.34 -14.32 0.40
C LYS A 124 -1.23 -14.98 -0.65
N THR A 125 -1.12 -16.30 -0.81
CA THR A 125 -1.96 -17.04 -1.76
C THR A 125 -3.41 -17.16 -1.28
N SER A 126 -3.64 -17.36 0.01
CA SER A 126 -4.99 -17.34 0.60
C SER A 126 -5.67 -15.98 0.43
N GLY A 127 -4.94 -14.90 0.65
CA GLY A 127 -5.40 -13.54 0.41
C GLY A 127 -5.72 -13.29 -1.05
N TRP A 128 -4.85 -13.75 -1.97
CA TRP A 128 -5.12 -13.67 -3.41
C TRP A 128 -6.39 -14.43 -3.80
N ILE A 129 -6.60 -15.65 -3.30
CA ILE A 129 -7.81 -16.46 -3.57
C ILE A 129 -9.06 -15.66 -3.19
N ASN A 130 -9.08 -15.07 -1.99
CA ASN A 130 -10.21 -14.29 -1.51
C ASN A 130 -10.45 -13.04 -2.36
N ASP A 131 -9.41 -12.25 -2.60
CA ASP A 131 -9.51 -10.99 -3.32
C ASP A 131 -9.91 -11.18 -4.78
N TRP A 132 -9.33 -12.19 -5.45
CA TRP A 132 -9.65 -12.45 -6.83
C TRP A 132 -11.07 -13.03 -7.00
N SER A 133 -11.51 -13.88 -6.08
CA SER A 133 -12.88 -14.39 -6.08
C SER A 133 -13.90 -13.25 -5.93
N ASP A 134 -13.61 -12.25 -5.09
CA ASP A 134 -14.46 -11.07 -4.92
C ASP A 134 -14.47 -10.18 -6.17
N GLU A 135 -13.31 -9.84 -6.71
CA GLU A 135 -13.17 -8.99 -7.91
C GLU A 135 -13.80 -9.64 -9.14
N LEU A 136 -13.55 -10.92 -9.37
CA LEU A 136 -14.08 -11.65 -10.52
C LEU A 136 -15.60 -11.77 -10.45
N SER A 137 -16.16 -12.04 -9.27
CA SER A 137 -17.61 -12.10 -9.06
C SER A 137 -18.29 -10.77 -9.36
N GLU A 138 -17.69 -9.65 -8.95
CA GLU A 138 -18.19 -8.31 -9.24
C GLU A 138 -18.14 -8.01 -10.75
N LEU A 139 -17.02 -8.28 -11.41
CA LEU A 139 -16.85 -8.06 -12.85
C LEU A 139 -17.86 -8.87 -13.68
N MET A 140 -18.10 -10.13 -13.29
CA MET A 140 -19.05 -10.99 -13.97
C MET A 140 -20.49 -10.56 -13.73
N HIS A 141 -20.84 -10.17 -12.51
CA HIS A 141 -22.13 -9.65 -12.13
C HIS A 141 -22.48 -8.38 -12.93
N ILE A 142 -21.59 -7.38 -12.95
CA ILE A 142 -21.79 -6.15 -13.75
C ILE A 142 -21.97 -6.50 -15.24
N SER A 143 -21.15 -7.42 -15.76
CA SER A 143 -21.25 -7.83 -17.15
C SER A 143 -22.58 -8.54 -17.49
N SER A 144 -23.09 -9.38 -16.60
CA SER A 144 -24.35 -10.08 -16.81
C SER A 144 -25.56 -9.15 -16.71
N GLN A 145 -25.62 -8.26 -15.69
CA GLN A 145 -26.64 -7.25 -15.57
C GLN A 145 -26.70 -6.31 -16.79
N SER A 146 -25.54 -5.85 -17.26
CA SER A 146 -25.47 -5.02 -18.46
C SER A 146 -25.95 -5.74 -19.72
N GLY A 147 -25.74 -7.05 -19.79
CA GLY A 147 -26.26 -7.90 -20.86
C GLY A 147 -27.80 -7.97 -20.84
N LEU A 148 -28.39 -8.19 -19.68
CA LEU A 148 -29.85 -8.21 -19.49
C LEU A 148 -30.50 -6.85 -19.79
N GLU A 149 -29.89 -5.76 -19.30
CA GLU A 149 -30.34 -4.39 -19.53
C GLU A 149 -30.33 -4.04 -21.03
N LYS A 150 -29.33 -4.50 -21.77
CA LYS A 150 -29.25 -4.32 -23.21
C LYS A 150 -30.39 -5.03 -23.94
N ILE A 151 -30.70 -6.26 -23.60
CA ILE A 151 -31.80 -7.02 -24.21
C ILE A 151 -33.13 -6.32 -23.96
N LEU A 152 -33.38 -5.87 -22.74
CA LEU A 152 -34.53 -5.08 -22.36
C LEU A 152 -34.64 -3.80 -23.20
N SER A 153 -33.55 -3.01 -23.25
CA SER A 153 -33.50 -1.74 -23.99
C SER A 153 -33.75 -1.94 -25.50
N ASP A 154 -33.16 -2.96 -26.09
CA ASP A 154 -33.30 -3.26 -27.51
C ASP A 154 -34.73 -3.75 -27.81
N GLY A 155 -35.31 -4.62 -26.99
CA GLY A 155 -36.71 -5.06 -27.12
C GLY A 155 -37.72 -3.91 -27.03
N LEU A 156 -37.52 -3.00 -26.08
CA LEU A 156 -38.36 -1.80 -25.93
C LEU A 156 -38.27 -0.87 -27.17
N LYS A 157 -37.07 -0.69 -27.75
CA LYS A 157 -36.87 0.09 -28.97
C LYS A 157 -37.55 -0.56 -30.20
N GLU A 158 -37.56 -1.88 -30.24
CA GLU A 158 -38.21 -2.67 -31.30
C GLU A 158 -39.75 -2.73 -31.11
N GLY A 159 -40.29 -2.21 -30.03
CA GLY A 159 -41.73 -2.21 -29.71
C GLY A 159 -42.25 -3.60 -29.31
N LYS A 160 -41.36 -4.49 -28.81
CA LYS A 160 -41.77 -5.79 -28.31
C LYS A 160 -42.56 -5.69 -27.01
N GLY A 161 -43.55 -6.59 -26.86
CA GLY A 161 -44.29 -6.72 -25.62
C GLY A 161 -43.43 -7.30 -24.51
N VAL A 162 -43.85 -7.12 -23.24
CA VAL A 162 -43.15 -7.60 -22.04
C VAL A 162 -42.85 -9.09 -22.11
N ASP A 163 -43.86 -9.91 -22.54
CA ASP A 163 -43.69 -11.34 -22.69
C ASP A 163 -42.68 -11.76 -23.77
N GLU A 164 -42.50 -10.93 -24.80
CA GLU A 164 -41.51 -11.17 -25.84
C GLU A 164 -40.09 -10.82 -25.33
N VAL A 165 -39.97 -9.73 -24.58
CA VAL A 165 -38.69 -9.35 -23.96
C VAL A 165 -38.27 -10.35 -22.89
N ALA A 166 -39.19 -10.83 -22.05
CA ALA A 166 -38.93 -11.87 -21.06
C ALA A 166 -38.43 -13.16 -21.71
N ARG A 167 -39.05 -13.58 -22.84
CA ARG A 167 -38.56 -14.71 -23.65
C ARG A 167 -37.18 -14.47 -24.25
N ASP A 168 -36.93 -13.27 -24.78
CA ASP A 168 -35.62 -12.92 -25.31
C ASP A 168 -34.53 -12.99 -24.22
N ILE A 169 -34.83 -12.57 -23.00
CA ILE A 169 -33.94 -12.70 -21.84
C ILE A 169 -33.63 -14.17 -21.55
N LEU A 170 -34.66 -15.01 -21.46
CA LEU A 170 -34.48 -16.44 -21.21
C LEU A 170 -33.69 -17.13 -22.35
N ASP A 171 -34.06 -16.86 -23.60
CA ASP A 171 -33.39 -17.46 -24.77
C ASP A 171 -31.94 -16.97 -24.95
N SER A 172 -31.65 -15.72 -24.61
CA SER A 172 -30.30 -15.16 -24.71
C SER A 172 -29.42 -15.61 -23.55
N GLY A 173 -30.00 -15.80 -22.35
CA GLY A 173 -29.33 -16.35 -21.19
C GLY A 173 -28.70 -17.70 -21.53
N ILE A 174 -29.48 -18.61 -22.11
CA ILE A 174 -29.05 -19.98 -22.45
C ILE A 174 -27.89 -20.02 -23.45
N ARG A 175 -27.87 -19.17 -24.47
CA ARG A 175 -26.79 -19.19 -25.48
C ARG A 175 -25.50 -18.45 -25.05
N ASN A 176 -25.64 -17.36 -24.36
CA ASN A 176 -24.50 -16.53 -23.96
C ASN A 176 -23.86 -17.00 -22.64
N ALA A 177 -24.65 -17.56 -21.73
CA ALA A 177 -24.16 -18.05 -20.46
C ALA A 177 -23.21 -19.23 -20.66
N TYR A 178 -23.63 -20.27 -21.40
CA TYR A 178 -22.83 -21.46 -21.67
C TYR A 178 -21.45 -21.16 -22.25
N TYR A 179 -21.39 -20.37 -23.34
CA TYR A 179 -20.09 -20.02 -23.95
C TYR A 179 -19.22 -19.15 -23.05
N LYS A 180 -19.82 -18.26 -22.25
CA LYS A 180 -19.10 -17.43 -21.28
C LYS A 180 -18.62 -18.27 -20.10
N ALA A 181 -19.48 -19.11 -19.53
CA ALA A 181 -19.15 -19.99 -18.42
C ALA A 181 -17.96 -20.89 -18.76
N ARG A 182 -18.00 -21.61 -19.89
CA ARG A 182 -16.90 -22.46 -20.35
C ARG A 182 -15.57 -21.71 -20.49
N ARG A 183 -15.59 -20.54 -21.11
CA ARG A 183 -14.38 -19.73 -21.30
C ARG A 183 -13.82 -19.21 -19.98
N VAL A 184 -14.70 -18.81 -19.05
CA VAL A 184 -14.29 -18.37 -17.72
C VAL A 184 -13.74 -19.55 -16.93
N ALA A 185 -14.47 -20.66 -16.85
CA ALA A 185 -14.05 -21.87 -16.14
C ALA A 185 -12.67 -22.34 -16.61
N GLN A 186 -12.46 -22.45 -17.91
CA GLN A 186 -11.16 -22.83 -18.46
C GLN A 186 -10.05 -21.81 -18.12
N THR A 187 -10.32 -20.52 -18.24
CA THR A 187 -9.31 -19.49 -17.94
C THR A 187 -8.95 -19.52 -16.46
N GLU A 188 -9.93 -19.64 -15.57
CA GLU A 188 -9.72 -19.57 -14.13
C GLU A 188 -9.11 -20.86 -13.56
N MET A 189 -9.47 -22.03 -14.08
CA MET A 189 -8.78 -23.27 -13.70
C MET A 189 -7.31 -23.28 -14.15
N LEU A 190 -7.01 -22.81 -15.35
CA LEU A 190 -5.61 -22.61 -15.76
C LEU A 190 -4.90 -21.51 -14.98
N ARG A 191 -5.63 -20.52 -14.44
CA ARG A 191 -5.09 -19.54 -13.50
C ARG A 191 -4.75 -20.18 -12.15
N ALA A 192 -5.63 -21.07 -11.64
CA ALA A 192 -5.35 -21.85 -10.43
C ALA A 192 -4.04 -22.63 -10.55
N HIS A 193 -3.76 -23.25 -11.70
CA HIS A 193 -2.47 -23.87 -11.99
C HIS A 193 -1.30 -22.90 -11.88
N SER A 194 -1.45 -21.68 -12.41
CA SER A 194 -0.38 -20.68 -12.33
C SER A 194 -0.12 -20.23 -10.89
N VAL A 195 -1.17 -20.01 -10.12
CA VAL A 195 -1.07 -19.62 -8.69
C VAL A 195 -0.46 -20.74 -7.86
N ALA A 196 -0.94 -21.96 -8.03
CA ALA A 196 -0.43 -23.14 -7.32
C ALA A 196 1.06 -23.40 -7.65
N ARG A 197 1.45 -23.23 -8.90
CA ARG A 197 2.85 -23.38 -9.32
C ARG A 197 3.73 -22.26 -8.75
N GLU A 198 3.25 -21.03 -8.73
CA GLU A 198 3.97 -19.91 -8.09
C GLU A 198 4.12 -20.16 -6.58
N GLU A 199 3.07 -20.59 -5.90
CA GLU A 199 3.12 -20.97 -4.48
C GLU A 199 4.19 -22.03 -4.22
N SER A 200 4.20 -23.08 -5.04
CA SER A 200 5.18 -24.17 -4.94
C SER A 200 6.61 -23.69 -5.17
N ILE A 201 6.83 -22.82 -6.17
CA ILE A 201 8.14 -22.23 -6.46
C ILE A 201 8.61 -21.37 -5.28
N GLN A 202 7.72 -20.56 -4.71
CA GLN A 202 8.07 -19.70 -3.59
C GLN A 202 8.39 -20.50 -2.34
N GLN A 203 7.61 -21.56 -2.04
CA GLN A 203 7.84 -22.42 -0.90
C GLN A 203 9.05 -23.36 -1.07
N CYS A 204 9.41 -23.73 -2.31
CA CYS A 204 10.52 -24.65 -2.54
C CYS A 204 11.88 -23.96 -2.33
N PRO A 205 12.69 -24.38 -1.33
CA PRO A 205 14.00 -23.78 -1.11
C PRO A 205 14.97 -24.03 -2.27
N ALA A 206 14.80 -25.14 -2.99
CA ALA A 206 15.66 -25.46 -4.12
C ALA A 206 15.37 -24.60 -5.36
N ALA A 207 14.20 -23.98 -5.47
CA ALA A 207 13.88 -23.08 -6.56
C ALA A 207 14.50 -21.70 -6.33
N GLU A 208 15.54 -21.36 -7.07
CA GLU A 208 16.19 -20.04 -7.03
C GLU A 208 15.71 -19.12 -8.15
N PHE A 209 15.29 -19.71 -9.28
CA PHE A 209 14.84 -19.02 -10.49
C PHE A 209 13.54 -19.61 -11.00
N LYS A 210 12.81 -18.82 -11.80
CA LYS A 210 11.65 -19.28 -12.57
C LYS A 210 11.76 -18.86 -14.03
N GLU A 211 11.23 -19.72 -14.92
CA GLU A 211 11.26 -19.56 -16.37
C GLU A 211 9.86 -19.45 -16.92
N TRP A 212 9.61 -18.52 -17.84
CA TRP A 212 8.38 -18.47 -18.63
C TRP A 212 8.47 -19.42 -19.82
N VAL A 213 7.46 -20.27 -19.99
CA VAL A 213 7.40 -21.25 -21.08
C VAL A 213 6.13 -21.02 -21.90
N HIS A 214 6.31 -20.76 -23.19
CA HIS A 214 5.21 -20.77 -24.13
C HIS A 214 5.05 -22.19 -24.69
N THR A 215 3.90 -22.79 -24.49
CA THR A 215 3.65 -24.20 -24.80
C THR A 215 3.06 -24.44 -26.18
N GLY A 216 2.78 -23.37 -26.93
CA GLY A 216 2.39 -23.48 -28.35
C GLY A 216 1.00 -24.08 -28.59
N GLY A 217 -0.07 -23.38 -28.17
CA GLY A 217 -1.45 -23.87 -28.34
C GLY A 217 -1.78 -24.34 -29.78
N HIS A 218 -2.19 -25.58 -29.90
CA HIS A 218 -2.42 -26.24 -31.17
C HIS A 218 -3.63 -25.76 -31.98
N LYS A 219 -4.53 -24.99 -31.36
CA LYS A 219 -5.80 -24.58 -32.00
C LYS A 219 -5.89 -23.09 -32.34
N ASN A 220 -5.18 -22.22 -31.64
CA ASN A 220 -5.25 -20.77 -31.81
C ASN A 220 -3.89 -20.24 -32.25
N LYS A 221 -3.89 -19.21 -33.11
CA LYS A 221 -2.66 -18.52 -33.46
C LYS A 221 -2.05 -17.96 -32.16
N PRO A 222 -0.83 -18.38 -31.77
CA PRO A 222 -0.23 -17.96 -30.53
C PRO A 222 0.01 -16.44 -30.55
N ARG A 223 0.00 -15.81 -29.36
CA ARG A 223 0.36 -14.40 -29.21
C ARG A 223 1.87 -14.27 -29.42
N GLU A 224 2.30 -13.50 -30.40
CA GLU A 224 3.72 -13.32 -30.73
C GLU A 224 4.53 -12.76 -29.55
N ASN A 225 3.94 -11.89 -28.75
CA ASN A 225 4.58 -11.35 -27.55
C ASN A 225 4.79 -12.43 -26.48
N HIS A 226 3.86 -13.36 -26.29
CA HIS A 226 4.03 -14.50 -25.39
C HIS A 226 5.06 -15.52 -25.90
N VAL A 227 5.12 -15.73 -27.21
CA VAL A 227 6.18 -16.56 -27.83
C VAL A 227 7.56 -15.98 -27.54
N LYS A 228 7.71 -14.66 -27.65
CA LYS A 228 8.97 -13.96 -27.36
C LYS A 228 9.39 -14.01 -25.89
N MET A 229 8.46 -14.25 -24.97
CA MET A 229 8.76 -14.43 -23.55
C MET A 229 9.32 -15.81 -23.21
N SER A 230 9.06 -16.82 -24.05
CA SER A 230 9.52 -18.18 -23.79
C SER A 230 11.02 -18.21 -23.58
N GLY A 231 11.48 -18.83 -22.50
CA GLY A 231 12.88 -18.85 -22.09
C GLY A 231 13.33 -17.62 -21.27
N GLN A 232 12.45 -16.69 -20.94
CA GLN A 232 12.78 -15.63 -19.99
C GLN A 232 12.93 -16.22 -18.59
N ILE A 233 14.11 -16.08 -17.99
CA ILE A 233 14.44 -16.55 -16.65
C ILE A 233 14.61 -15.34 -15.73
N VAL A 234 13.97 -15.39 -14.57
CA VAL A 234 14.07 -14.38 -13.52
C VAL A 234 14.28 -15.03 -12.15
N PRO A 235 14.87 -14.35 -11.14
CA PRO A 235 14.82 -14.82 -9.76
C PRO A 235 13.37 -15.10 -9.35
N LYS A 236 13.14 -16.09 -8.46
CA LYS A 236 11.79 -16.54 -8.11
C LYS A 236 10.89 -15.43 -7.53
N ASP A 237 11.48 -14.47 -6.82
CA ASP A 237 10.84 -13.31 -6.21
C ASP A 237 10.54 -12.17 -7.20
N GLN A 238 11.13 -12.19 -8.40
CA GLN A 238 10.99 -11.14 -9.39
C GLN A 238 9.87 -11.43 -10.41
N PRO A 239 9.15 -10.40 -10.87
CA PRO A 239 8.18 -10.56 -11.96
C PRO A 239 8.88 -10.72 -13.32
N PHE A 240 8.19 -11.35 -14.24
CA PHE A 240 8.59 -11.35 -15.65
C PHE A 240 8.31 -10.00 -16.31
N LYS A 241 8.93 -9.73 -17.45
CA LYS A 241 8.68 -8.51 -18.23
C LYS A 241 7.96 -8.87 -19.53
N LEU A 242 6.69 -8.51 -19.64
CA LEU A 242 5.85 -8.68 -20.83
C LEU A 242 5.61 -7.34 -21.52
N ILE A 243 5.89 -7.26 -22.82
CA ILE A 243 5.42 -6.16 -23.67
C ILE A 243 4.07 -6.57 -24.24
N GLY A 244 3.00 -5.93 -23.81
CA GLY A 244 1.64 -6.20 -24.27
C GLY A 244 1.44 -5.88 -25.75
N ARG A 245 0.36 -6.38 -26.35
CA ARG A 245 0.00 -6.06 -27.74
C ARG A 245 -0.39 -4.60 -27.94
N ASP A 246 -0.72 -3.92 -26.86
CA ASP A 246 -0.96 -2.48 -26.77
C ASP A 246 0.32 -1.63 -26.64
N GLY A 247 1.49 -2.28 -26.58
CA GLY A 247 2.79 -1.65 -26.39
C GLY A 247 3.11 -1.29 -24.93
N VAL A 248 2.20 -1.54 -23.98
CA VAL A 248 2.41 -1.31 -22.54
C VAL A 248 3.30 -2.40 -21.98
N ILE A 249 4.18 -2.04 -21.04
CA ILE A 249 5.03 -2.99 -20.35
C ILE A 249 4.33 -3.43 -19.06
N TYR A 250 4.10 -4.73 -18.95
CA TYR A 250 3.53 -5.39 -17.77
C TYR A 250 4.59 -6.19 -17.04
N TYR A 251 4.39 -6.37 -15.74
CA TYR A 251 5.29 -7.15 -14.89
C TYR A 251 4.53 -8.27 -14.15
N PRO A 252 4.07 -9.31 -14.89
CA PRO A 252 3.36 -10.44 -14.29
C PRO A 252 4.30 -11.32 -13.46
N LYS A 253 3.81 -11.83 -12.32
CA LYS A 253 4.52 -12.83 -11.51
C LYS A 253 4.49 -14.19 -12.17
N PHE A 254 3.40 -14.49 -12.90
CA PHE A 254 3.14 -15.76 -13.58
C PHE A 254 2.21 -15.57 -14.80
N PRO A 255 2.05 -16.55 -15.68
CA PRO A 255 1.06 -16.50 -16.76
C PRO A 255 -0.37 -16.36 -16.21
N ARG A 256 -1.20 -15.52 -16.83
CA ARG A 256 -2.57 -15.20 -16.38
C ARG A 256 -2.64 -14.46 -15.05
N ASP A 257 -1.55 -13.80 -14.64
CA ASP A 257 -1.56 -12.89 -13.48
C ASP A 257 -2.74 -11.90 -13.58
N THR A 258 -3.40 -11.61 -12.46
CA THR A 258 -4.53 -10.71 -12.38
C THR A 258 -4.18 -9.25 -12.75
N ASN A 259 -2.90 -8.89 -12.67
CA ASN A 259 -2.39 -7.59 -13.14
C ASN A 259 -2.29 -7.48 -14.67
N LEU A 260 -2.56 -8.55 -15.40
CA LEU A 260 -2.59 -8.54 -16.87
C LEU A 260 -3.99 -8.21 -17.38
N PRO A 261 -4.10 -7.44 -18.47
CA PRO A 261 -5.38 -7.23 -19.11
C PRO A 261 -5.95 -8.51 -19.68
N ALA A 262 -7.27 -8.59 -19.83
CA ALA A 262 -7.96 -9.75 -20.38
C ALA A 262 -7.41 -10.20 -21.75
N SER A 263 -6.92 -9.22 -22.56
CA SER A 263 -6.28 -9.49 -23.86
C SER A 263 -5.03 -10.36 -23.77
N GLU A 264 -4.34 -10.36 -22.62
CA GLU A 264 -3.13 -11.14 -22.36
C GLU A 264 -3.40 -12.39 -21.49
N SER A 265 -4.50 -12.40 -20.71
CA SER A 265 -4.84 -13.48 -19.77
C SER A 265 -5.77 -14.54 -20.34
N VAL A 266 -6.88 -14.14 -21.00
CA VAL A 266 -7.92 -15.07 -21.49
C VAL A 266 -7.37 -16.00 -22.55
N ASN A 267 -7.67 -17.31 -22.43
CA ASN A 267 -7.17 -18.36 -23.32
C ASN A 267 -5.62 -18.37 -23.46
N CYS A 268 -4.90 -18.01 -22.43
CA CYS A 268 -3.45 -18.15 -22.38
C CYS A 268 -3.09 -19.54 -21.86
N HIS A 269 -2.25 -20.27 -22.59
CA HIS A 269 -1.78 -21.62 -22.24
C HIS A 269 -0.31 -21.63 -21.80
N CYS A 270 0.36 -20.46 -21.70
CA CYS A 270 1.71 -20.39 -21.15
C CYS A 270 1.77 -20.93 -19.72
N ILE A 271 2.89 -21.54 -19.38
CA ILE A 271 3.21 -21.95 -18.02
C ILE A 271 4.49 -21.24 -17.54
N HIS A 272 4.83 -21.38 -16.28
CA HIS A 272 6.15 -21.06 -15.76
C HIS A 272 6.67 -22.24 -14.95
N ARG A 273 7.98 -22.37 -14.81
CA ARG A 273 8.63 -23.49 -14.13
C ARG A 273 9.67 -22.96 -13.15
N GLY A 274 9.80 -23.59 -11.98
CA GLY A 274 10.93 -23.40 -11.10
C GLY A 274 12.14 -24.22 -11.59
N ALA A 275 13.33 -23.68 -11.40
CA ALA A 275 14.58 -24.40 -11.63
C ALA A 275 15.19 -24.77 -10.28
N ALA A 276 15.32 -26.08 -10.01
CA ALA A 276 15.84 -26.59 -8.76
C ALA A 276 17.37 -26.53 -8.71
N SER A 277 17.92 -26.10 -7.59
CA SER A 277 19.35 -26.05 -7.30
C SER A 277 19.82 -27.37 -6.66
N GLU A 278 20.73 -28.09 -7.30
CA GLU A 278 21.30 -29.33 -6.76
C GLU A 278 21.98 -29.11 -5.41
N ARG A 279 22.53 -27.93 -5.18
CA ARG A 279 23.16 -27.55 -3.91
C ARG A 279 22.19 -27.58 -2.73
N ILE A 280 20.96 -27.15 -2.95
CA ILE A 280 19.92 -27.13 -1.91
C ILE A 280 19.32 -28.52 -1.75
N LEU A 281 19.13 -29.26 -2.85
CA LEU A 281 18.64 -30.64 -2.80
C LEU A 281 19.62 -31.57 -2.05
N ALA A 282 20.90 -31.24 -1.98
CA ALA A 282 21.90 -31.97 -1.19
C ALA A 282 21.81 -31.76 0.33
N LEU A 283 21.03 -30.78 0.80
CA LEU A 283 20.76 -30.57 2.23
C LEU A 283 19.84 -31.68 2.78
N SER A 284 19.88 -31.88 4.10
CA SER A 284 18.95 -32.80 4.76
C SER A 284 17.50 -32.34 4.58
N LEU A 285 16.57 -33.29 4.64
CA LEU A 285 15.13 -32.98 4.56
C LEU A 285 14.70 -31.99 5.66
N GLU A 286 15.26 -32.12 6.88
CA GLU A 286 14.94 -31.21 7.98
C GLU A 286 15.40 -29.77 7.70
N GLU A 287 16.59 -29.61 7.11
CA GLU A 287 17.09 -28.28 6.72
C GLU A 287 16.23 -27.68 5.62
N ARG A 288 15.84 -28.46 4.62
CA ARG A 288 14.94 -28.02 3.53
C ARG A 288 13.55 -27.65 4.04
N LYS A 289 12.98 -28.42 4.97
CA LYS A 289 11.69 -28.09 5.62
C LYS A 289 11.77 -26.79 6.43
N LYS A 290 12.88 -26.58 7.14
CA LYS A 290 13.09 -25.33 7.88
C LYS A 290 13.17 -24.13 6.94
N LEU A 291 13.86 -24.26 5.81
CA LEU A 291 13.92 -23.21 4.79
C LEU A 291 12.56 -22.97 4.13
N GLN A 292 11.77 -24.03 3.91
CA GLN A 292 10.39 -23.92 3.43
C GLN A 292 9.51 -23.15 4.40
N GLN A 293 9.59 -23.43 5.69
CA GLN A 293 8.84 -22.72 6.72
C GLN A 293 9.21 -21.23 6.76
N GLN A 294 10.50 -20.91 6.69
CA GLN A 294 10.95 -19.53 6.60
C GLN A 294 10.37 -18.81 5.37
N ALA A 295 10.35 -19.47 4.21
CA ALA A 295 9.76 -18.90 3.01
C ALA A 295 8.25 -18.61 3.18
N VAL A 296 7.50 -19.48 3.85
CA VAL A 296 6.07 -19.26 4.14
C VAL A 296 5.87 -18.06 5.07
N GLU A 297 6.69 -17.90 6.10
CA GLU A 297 6.66 -16.76 7.02
C GLU A 297 6.98 -15.44 6.28
N GLU A 298 8.02 -15.44 5.42
CA GLU A 298 8.39 -14.27 4.60
C GLU A 298 7.27 -13.88 3.63
N MET A 299 6.56 -14.85 3.04
CA MET A 299 5.39 -14.58 2.19
C MET A 299 4.23 -13.95 2.95
N GLY A 300 4.02 -14.29 4.22
CA GLY A 300 3.05 -13.65 5.12
C GLY A 300 3.41 -12.18 5.38
N ASP A 301 4.66 -11.92 5.75
CA ASP A 301 5.17 -10.56 5.98
C ASP A 301 5.07 -9.67 4.72
N GLU A 302 5.29 -10.23 3.54
CA GLU A 302 5.09 -9.53 2.27
C GLU A 302 3.62 -9.21 2.02
N TRP A 303 2.73 -10.16 2.31
CA TRP A 303 1.29 -9.99 2.15
C TRP A 303 0.76 -8.86 3.05
N GLU A 304 1.17 -8.80 4.31
CA GLU A 304 0.80 -7.71 5.21
C GLU A 304 1.20 -6.34 4.65
N LYS A 305 2.40 -6.24 4.09
CA LYS A 305 2.87 -4.98 3.45
C LYS A 305 2.06 -4.62 2.20
N GLU A 306 1.75 -5.61 1.34
CA GLU A 306 0.91 -5.41 0.16
C GLU A 306 -0.52 -4.99 0.56
N LEU A 307 -1.08 -5.60 1.59
CA LEU A 307 -2.41 -5.28 2.12
C LEU A 307 -2.46 -3.86 2.71
N ASP A 308 -1.45 -3.47 3.49
CA ASP A 308 -1.32 -2.10 4.01
C ASP A 308 -1.22 -1.08 2.87
N ALA A 309 -0.42 -1.36 1.84
CA ALA A 309 -0.31 -0.50 0.65
C ALA A 309 -1.64 -0.37 -0.11
N ARG A 310 -2.39 -1.46 -0.29
CA ARG A 310 -3.72 -1.44 -0.92
C ARG A 310 -4.74 -0.66 -0.09
N ASN A 311 -4.75 -0.87 1.23
CA ASN A 311 -5.65 -0.15 2.12
C ASN A 311 -5.36 1.35 2.11
N LYS A 312 -4.09 1.73 2.07
CA LYS A 312 -3.66 3.12 1.87
C LYS A 312 -4.15 3.66 0.53
N ALA A 313 -4.02 2.89 -0.56
CA ALA A 313 -4.48 3.29 -1.89
C ALA A 313 -6.02 3.44 -1.95
N LYS A 314 -6.79 2.50 -1.38
CA LYS A 314 -8.25 2.59 -1.27
C LYS A 314 -8.70 3.79 -0.44
N ALA A 315 -7.97 4.14 0.60
CA ALA A 315 -8.20 5.34 1.41
C ALA A 315 -7.73 6.65 0.72
N GLY A 316 -7.20 6.57 -0.49
CA GLY A 316 -6.58 7.71 -1.19
C GLY A 316 -5.24 8.11 -0.57
N ILE A 317 -4.63 7.22 0.21
CA ILE A 317 -3.35 7.38 0.87
C ILE A 317 -2.34 6.59 0.01
N ASN A 318 -1.81 7.20 -1.04
CA ASN A 318 -0.62 6.65 -1.69
C ASN A 318 0.63 7.34 -1.11
N GLU A 319 1.80 6.74 -1.26
CA GLU A 319 3.06 7.32 -0.76
C GLU A 319 3.39 8.67 -1.42
N ASP A 320 2.79 8.95 -2.59
CA ASP A 320 2.91 10.22 -3.30
C ASP A 320 1.91 11.29 -2.82
N THR A 321 0.89 10.92 -2.03
CA THR A 321 -0.14 11.82 -1.50
C THR A 321 -0.40 11.58 -0.01
N ILE A 322 0.65 11.41 0.78
CA ILE A 322 0.53 11.33 2.23
C ILE A 322 -0.02 12.66 2.75
N LYS A 323 -1.17 12.59 3.42
CA LYS A 323 -1.86 13.76 3.97
C LYS A 323 -1.38 14.09 5.37
N CYS A 324 -1.27 15.37 5.66
CA CYS A 324 -0.90 15.86 6.98
C CYS A 324 -1.74 15.27 8.10
N ASP A 325 -3.06 15.20 7.90
CA ASP A 325 -3.98 14.70 8.91
C ASP A 325 -3.77 13.21 9.21
N TRP A 326 -3.43 12.42 8.19
CA TRP A 326 -3.09 11.01 8.38
C TRP A 326 -1.80 10.85 9.19
N LEU A 327 -0.74 11.60 8.87
CA LEU A 327 0.52 11.58 9.64
C LEU A 327 0.28 11.95 11.11
N ARG A 328 -0.61 12.92 11.38
CA ARG A 328 -0.93 13.36 12.75
C ARG A 328 -1.77 12.36 13.52
N SER A 329 -2.75 11.72 12.87
CA SER A 329 -3.74 10.85 13.53
C SER A 329 -3.31 9.39 13.62
N SER A 330 -2.57 8.86 12.64
CA SER A 330 -2.26 7.44 12.53
C SER A 330 -0.82 7.06 12.89
N LYS A 331 0.07 8.04 13.13
CA LYS A 331 1.48 7.80 13.44
C LYS A 331 1.85 8.40 14.80
N THR A 332 2.67 7.68 15.55
CA THR A 332 3.30 8.17 16.78
C THR A 332 4.34 9.25 16.45
N VAL A 333 4.76 10.03 17.45
CA VAL A 333 5.82 11.04 17.30
C VAL A 333 7.12 10.40 16.76
N GLU A 334 7.48 9.24 17.28
CA GLU A 334 8.68 8.51 16.88
C GLU A 334 8.61 8.01 15.42
N GLU A 335 7.44 7.52 14.98
CA GLU A 335 7.23 7.12 13.60
C GLU A 335 7.28 8.32 12.65
N ARG A 336 6.71 9.46 13.03
CA ARG A 336 6.83 10.70 12.26
C ARG A 336 8.27 11.17 12.15
N LYS A 337 9.05 11.09 13.25
CA LYS A 337 10.47 11.43 13.24
C LYS A 337 11.26 10.56 12.26
N ARG A 338 11.00 9.25 12.23
CA ARG A 338 11.60 8.33 11.25
C ARG A 338 11.15 8.64 9.83
N TYR A 339 9.87 8.92 9.62
CA TYR A 339 9.30 9.23 8.31
C TYR A 339 10.01 10.39 7.62
N PHE A 340 10.26 11.48 8.35
CA PHE A 340 10.91 12.67 7.79
C PHE A 340 12.42 12.52 7.54
N HIS A 341 13.05 11.46 8.01
CA HIS A 341 14.49 11.16 7.87
C HIS A 341 15.42 12.35 8.24
N SER A 342 14.93 13.30 9.03
CA SER A 342 15.67 14.50 9.45
C SER A 342 14.93 15.19 10.60
N ASP A 343 15.64 15.48 11.69
CA ASP A 343 15.09 16.21 12.82
C ASP A 343 14.55 17.59 12.40
N SER A 344 15.22 18.26 11.46
CA SER A 344 14.79 19.57 10.96
C SER A 344 13.47 19.51 10.17
N ARG A 345 13.27 18.47 9.31
CA ARG A 345 12.00 18.30 8.58
C ARG A 345 10.88 17.87 9.53
N TRP A 346 11.19 16.96 10.45
CA TRP A 346 10.26 16.58 11.52
C TRP A 346 9.84 17.79 12.33
N ALA A 347 10.78 18.65 12.72
CA ALA A 347 10.48 19.87 13.48
C ALA A 347 9.55 20.84 12.73
N LEU A 348 9.71 20.98 11.41
CA LEU A 348 8.79 21.79 10.60
C LEU A 348 7.35 21.24 10.65
N PHE A 349 7.20 19.95 10.65
CA PHE A 349 5.87 19.32 10.74
C PHE A 349 5.31 19.35 12.16
N GLU A 350 6.07 18.90 13.14
CA GLU A 350 5.60 18.71 14.51
C GLU A 350 5.37 20.05 15.22
N SER A 351 6.13 21.09 14.90
CA SER A 351 5.93 22.45 15.45
C SER A 351 4.67 23.15 14.93
N GLY A 352 4.06 22.64 13.85
CA GLY A 352 2.90 23.26 13.21
C GLY A 352 3.22 24.33 12.17
N VAL A 353 4.45 24.40 11.68
CA VAL A 353 4.82 25.21 10.49
C VAL A 353 4.16 24.60 9.26
N ILE A 354 4.23 23.27 9.11
CA ILE A 354 3.48 22.51 8.10
C ILE A 354 2.10 22.20 8.67
N ARG A 355 1.03 22.77 8.09
CA ARG A 355 -0.34 22.69 8.61
C ARG A 355 -1.26 21.81 7.82
N ASN A 356 -1.02 21.71 6.52
CA ASN A 356 -1.87 21.05 5.53
C ASN A 356 -1.03 20.40 4.44
N ASP A 357 -1.71 19.70 3.53
CA ASP A 357 -1.06 18.98 2.43
C ASP A 357 -0.27 19.89 1.50
N GLN A 358 -0.75 21.11 1.25
CA GLN A 358 -0.03 22.10 0.42
C GLN A 358 1.30 22.52 1.06
N ASP A 359 1.32 22.71 2.38
CA ASP A 359 2.56 22.97 3.11
C ASP A 359 3.49 21.77 3.09
N LEU A 360 2.93 20.54 3.23
CA LEU A 360 3.68 19.30 3.19
C LEU A 360 4.38 19.11 1.83
N GLU A 361 3.70 19.42 0.73
CA GLU A 361 4.26 19.38 -0.62
C GLU A 361 5.52 20.24 -0.79
N ARG A 362 5.64 21.32 -0.03
CA ARG A 362 6.84 22.18 -0.07
C ARG A 362 8.11 21.47 0.39
N LEU A 363 7.98 20.40 1.16
CA LEU A 363 9.12 19.58 1.60
C LEU A 363 9.64 18.63 0.51
N TYR A 364 8.90 18.44 -0.59
CA TYR A 364 9.23 17.51 -1.66
C TYR A 364 9.66 18.22 -2.94
N LYS A 365 10.38 17.47 -3.77
CA LYS A 365 10.63 17.75 -5.19
C LYS A 365 10.42 16.50 -6.02
N THR A 366 10.07 16.68 -7.28
CA THR A 366 10.02 15.59 -8.26
C THR A 366 11.39 15.40 -8.89
N VAL A 367 11.85 14.17 -8.96
CA VAL A 367 13.11 13.79 -9.61
C VAL A 367 12.80 12.74 -10.67
N ASP A 368 13.24 13.02 -11.90
CA ASP A 368 13.12 12.07 -13.00
C ASP A 368 14.21 11.02 -12.90
N THR A 369 13.81 9.76 -12.98
CA THR A 369 14.72 8.61 -12.98
C THR A 369 14.50 7.82 -14.27
N LYS A 370 15.40 6.91 -14.57
CA LYS A 370 15.23 5.97 -15.71
C LYS A 370 14.02 5.05 -15.57
N TYR A 371 13.36 5.04 -14.40
CA TYR A 371 12.15 4.26 -14.12
C TYR A 371 10.88 5.10 -13.95
N GLY A 372 10.93 6.40 -14.29
CA GLY A 372 9.86 7.36 -14.12
C GLY A 372 10.16 8.43 -13.06
N SER A 373 9.25 9.38 -12.93
CA SER A 373 9.36 10.47 -11.96
C SER A 373 8.96 9.99 -10.57
N ARG A 374 9.71 10.39 -9.54
CA ARG A 374 9.37 10.11 -8.13
C ARG A 374 9.53 11.36 -7.27
N LYS A 375 8.72 11.45 -6.22
CA LYS A 375 8.88 12.47 -5.17
C LYS A 375 9.97 12.07 -4.19
N VAL A 376 10.83 13.02 -3.86
CA VAL A 376 11.88 12.88 -2.85
C VAL A 376 11.88 14.11 -1.95
N PHE A 377 12.30 13.97 -0.70
CA PHE A 377 12.47 15.13 0.17
C PHE A 377 13.53 16.09 -0.38
N LYS A 378 13.24 17.38 -0.32
CA LYS A 378 14.23 18.43 -0.54
C LYS A 378 15.34 18.35 0.50
N THR A 379 16.55 18.65 0.11
CA THR A 379 17.67 18.86 1.03
C THR A 379 17.43 20.09 1.90
N LEU A 380 18.12 20.21 3.03
CA LEU A 380 18.01 21.41 3.88
C LEU A 380 18.44 22.69 3.13
N THR A 381 19.40 22.59 2.22
CA THR A 381 19.81 23.71 1.35
C THR A 381 18.69 24.14 0.41
N GLU A 382 17.95 23.19 -0.18
CA GLU A 382 16.82 23.52 -1.04
C GLU A 382 15.66 24.13 -0.26
N LEU A 383 15.36 23.62 0.96
CA LEU A 383 14.37 24.23 1.85
C LEU A 383 14.75 25.67 2.22
N LYS A 384 16.03 25.91 2.51
CA LYS A 384 16.58 27.24 2.76
C LYS A 384 16.37 28.19 1.57
N ASN A 385 16.64 27.72 0.35
CA ASN A 385 16.41 28.49 -0.89
C ASN A 385 14.92 28.82 -1.10
N ASP A 386 14.01 27.97 -0.61
CA ASP A 386 12.56 28.19 -0.61
C ASP A 386 12.08 29.10 0.54
N GLY A 387 13.01 29.68 1.30
CA GLY A 387 12.70 30.58 2.40
C GLY A 387 12.23 29.87 3.70
N ILE A 388 12.42 28.55 3.79
CA ILE A 388 12.11 27.78 5.00
C ILE A 388 13.33 27.78 5.92
N ILE A 389 13.14 28.23 7.16
CA ILE A 389 14.22 28.34 8.13
C ILE A 389 14.27 27.07 8.97
N THR A 390 15.44 26.46 9.04
CA THR A 390 15.68 25.21 9.77
C THR A 390 16.75 25.39 10.84
N VAL A 391 16.86 24.44 11.76
CA VAL A 391 17.89 24.38 12.80
C VAL A 391 18.76 23.16 12.58
N SER A 392 20.07 23.31 12.56
CA SER A 392 21.03 22.20 12.56
C SER A 392 21.22 21.64 13.98
N LYS A 393 21.75 20.43 14.06
CA LYS A 393 22.07 19.78 15.34
C LYS A 393 23.05 20.62 16.18
N ASP A 394 24.08 21.18 15.54
CA ASP A 394 25.08 21.99 16.22
C ASP A 394 24.47 23.28 16.80
N ARG A 395 23.53 23.88 16.09
CA ARG A 395 22.83 25.08 16.55
C ARG A 395 21.82 24.80 17.65
N LEU A 396 21.21 23.64 17.63
CA LEU A 396 20.37 23.17 18.73
C LEU A 396 21.23 22.93 19.99
N GLU A 397 22.36 22.27 19.83
CA GLU A 397 23.29 22.02 20.94
C GLU A 397 23.85 23.31 21.52
N HIS A 398 24.23 24.27 20.67
CA HIS A 398 24.58 25.64 21.08
C HIS A 398 23.43 26.28 21.91
N SER A 399 22.20 26.18 21.46
CA SER A 399 21.06 26.77 22.14
C SER A 399 20.75 26.09 23.47
N SER A 400 20.79 24.78 23.54
CA SER A 400 20.43 23.97 24.72
C SER A 400 21.59 23.85 25.72
N LEU A 401 22.75 23.29 25.27
CA LEU A 401 23.92 23.01 26.10
C LEU A 401 24.86 24.20 26.21
N GLY A 402 24.99 24.97 25.14
CA GLY A 402 25.89 26.12 25.05
C GLY A 402 27.29 25.82 24.60
N ASP A 403 28.01 26.89 24.23
CA ASP A 403 29.42 26.86 23.88
C ASP A 403 30.28 27.07 25.13
N TRP A 404 31.31 26.28 25.29
CA TRP A 404 32.13 26.27 26.47
C TRP A 404 33.59 26.57 26.15
N THR A 405 34.22 27.42 26.97
CA THR A 405 35.66 27.68 26.85
C THR A 405 36.46 26.46 27.34
N LYS A 406 37.74 26.43 26.98
CA LYS A 406 38.69 25.41 27.48
C LYS A 406 38.81 25.37 29.01
N THR A 407 38.40 26.46 29.70
CA THR A 407 38.43 26.60 31.15
C THR A 407 37.04 26.39 31.79
N ASN A 408 36.18 25.67 31.11
CA ASN A 408 34.82 25.32 31.56
C ASN A 408 33.95 26.56 31.94
N ARG A 409 34.10 27.64 31.20
CA ARG A 409 33.23 28.83 31.34
C ARG A 409 32.20 28.81 30.20
N LEU A 410 30.95 29.10 30.50
CA LEU A 410 29.93 29.31 29.48
C LEU A 410 30.27 30.56 28.66
N ASP A 411 30.38 30.41 27.34
CA ASP A 411 30.68 31.49 26.41
C ASP A 411 29.40 32.08 25.80
N LYS A 412 28.57 31.19 25.18
CA LYS A 412 27.34 31.58 24.48
C LYS A 412 26.30 30.44 24.57
N GLY A 413 25.03 30.76 24.29
CA GLY A 413 23.96 29.77 24.31
C GLY A 413 23.68 29.21 25.70
N GLY A 414 23.37 27.90 25.78
CA GLY A 414 23.15 27.21 27.05
C GLY A 414 21.83 27.57 27.75
N HIS A 415 20.78 27.73 26.96
CA HIS A 415 19.45 28.14 27.43
C HIS A 415 18.53 26.94 27.82
N GLY A 416 18.95 25.70 27.57
CA GLY A 416 18.24 24.51 27.99
C GLY A 416 18.60 24.02 29.38
N GLN A 417 17.84 23.06 29.91
CA GLN A 417 18.13 22.42 31.21
C GLN A 417 19.51 21.74 31.20
N ARG A 418 19.95 21.16 30.05
CA ARG A 418 21.30 20.60 29.85
C ARG A 418 22.41 21.65 30.11
N GLY A 419 22.22 22.89 29.65
CA GLY A 419 23.15 23.99 29.93
C GLY A 419 23.22 24.34 31.39
N MET A 420 22.09 24.34 32.11
CA MET A 420 22.00 24.56 33.55
C MET A 420 22.73 23.43 34.32
N GLU A 421 22.45 22.19 33.99
CA GLU A 421 23.11 21.02 34.61
C GLU A 421 24.64 21.04 34.39
N LYS A 422 25.06 21.43 33.20
CA LYS A 422 26.49 21.60 32.89
C LYS A 422 27.13 22.68 33.79
N LEU A 423 26.48 23.85 34.00
CA LEU A 423 26.96 24.86 34.93
C LEU A 423 27.15 24.30 36.33
N LEU A 424 26.12 23.65 36.87
CA LEU A 424 26.17 23.03 38.20
C LEU A 424 27.29 21.98 38.30
N SER A 425 27.51 21.17 37.26
CA SER A 425 28.57 20.17 37.24
C SER A 425 29.99 20.76 37.25
N THR A 426 30.13 22.02 36.85
CA THR A 426 31.42 22.77 36.92
C THR A 426 31.62 23.50 38.26
N GLY A 427 30.68 23.33 39.21
CA GLY A 427 30.71 24.03 40.50
C GLY A 427 30.25 25.49 40.45
N VAL A 428 29.62 25.89 39.34
CA VAL A 428 29.08 27.25 39.17
C VAL A 428 27.57 27.17 39.40
N GLU A 429 27.10 27.84 40.44
CA GLU A 429 25.68 27.95 40.78
C GLU A 429 25.14 29.30 40.23
N PRO A 430 24.21 29.25 39.25
CA PRO A 430 23.58 30.46 38.73
C PRO A 430 22.68 31.13 39.79
N VAL A 431 22.68 32.43 39.83
CA VAL A 431 21.79 33.20 40.70
C VAL A 431 20.54 33.55 39.91
N ILE A 432 19.44 32.83 40.17
CA ILE A 432 18.12 33.10 39.56
C ILE A 432 17.49 34.29 40.30
N TYR A 433 17.20 35.35 39.60
CA TYR A 433 16.58 36.53 40.18
C TYR A 433 15.20 36.86 39.61
N LYS A 434 14.77 36.11 38.57
CA LYS A 434 13.44 36.21 37.99
C LYS A 434 12.98 34.83 37.48
N GLN A 435 11.79 34.43 37.88
CA GLN A 435 11.12 33.26 37.40
C GLN A 435 9.70 33.63 36.98
N TYR A 436 9.30 33.22 35.79
CA TYR A 436 7.96 33.43 35.28
C TYR A 436 7.06 32.23 35.56
N SER A 437 5.75 32.46 35.62
CA SER A 437 4.75 31.43 35.89
C SER A 437 4.75 30.29 34.84
N ASN A 438 5.27 30.54 33.64
CA ASN A 438 5.47 29.54 32.60
C ASN A 438 6.78 28.72 32.73
N GLY A 439 7.53 28.94 33.82
CA GLY A 439 8.77 28.20 34.11
C GLY A 439 10.05 28.81 33.52
N VAL A 440 9.96 29.90 32.76
CA VAL A 440 11.16 30.60 32.25
C VAL A 440 11.92 31.26 33.41
N ARG A 441 13.22 31.03 33.45
CA ARG A 441 14.13 31.53 34.49
C ARG A 441 15.13 32.52 33.90
N ILE A 442 15.42 33.57 34.62
CA ILE A 442 16.45 34.57 34.25
C ILE A 442 17.38 34.77 35.43
N GLY A 443 18.67 34.78 35.16
CA GLY A 443 19.65 34.92 36.22
C GLY A 443 21.02 35.33 35.73
N SER A 444 21.96 35.41 36.68
CA SER A 444 23.38 35.64 36.39
C SER A 444 24.15 34.34 36.53
N VAL A 445 25.21 34.25 35.73
CA VAL A 445 26.18 33.15 35.75
C VAL A 445 27.51 33.69 36.28
N PRO A 446 27.91 33.43 37.52
CA PRO A 446 29.05 34.04 38.16
C PRO A 446 30.37 33.92 37.39
N ASN A 447 30.53 32.91 36.60
CA ASN A 447 31.74 32.66 35.81
C ASN A 447 31.47 32.69 34.30
N HIS A 448 30.52 33.50 33.83
CA HIS A 448 30.23 33.62 32.41
C HIS A 448 31.36 34.39 31.70
N LYS A 449 31.70 34.02 30.46
CA LYS A 449 32.70 34.76 29.68
C LYS A 449 32.25 36.21 29.37
N ASN A 450 30.95 36.43 29.17
CA ASN A 450 30.38 37.76 28.98
C ASN A 450 30.16 38.46 30.33
N PRO A 451 30.85 39.60 30.59
CA PRO A 451 30.73 40.32 31.85
C PRO A 451 29.31 40.76 32.21
N ASN A 452 28.49 41.10 31.21
CA ASN A 452 27.11 41.50 31.40
C ASN A 452 26.21 40.41 31.97
N LYS A 453 26.59 39.14 31.80
CA LYS A 453 25.86 37.97 32.32
C LYS A 453 26.41 37.47 33.68
N GLN A 454 27.47 38.08 34.17
CA GLN A 454 28.06 37.76 35.48
C GLN A 454 27.41 38.54 36.65
N THR A 455 26.90 39.73 36.38
CA THR A 455 26.38 40.62 37.41
C THR A 455 24.88 40.43 37.60
N GLY A 456 24.47 39.95 38.75
CA GLY A 456 23.06 39.70 39.09
C GLY A 456 22.18 40.96 39.26
N ASN A 457 22.56 42.09 38.69
CA ASN A 457 21.81 43.33 38.77
C ASN A 457 21.03 43.60 37.47
N SER A 458 20.18 42.67 37.04
CA SER A 458 19.25 43.03 36.01
C SER A 458 18.08 43.83 36.62
N LYS A 459 17.91 45.02 36.12
CA LYS A 459 16.65 45.75 36.32
C LYS A 459 15.57 45.05 35.46
N PRO A 460 14.31 45.07 35.88
CA PRO A 460 13.22 44.74 34.98
C PRO A 460 13.41 45.50 33.66
N ASN A 461 13.31 44.83 32.53
CA ASN A 461 13.52 45.41 31.20
C ASN A 461 14.98 45.69 30.78
N SER A 462 15.98 45.18 31.47
CA SER A 462 17.35 45.18 30.97
C SER A 462 17.69 43.87 30.29
N ASP A 463 18.36 43.89 29.12
CA ASP A 463 18.87 42.72 28.38
C ASP A 463 19.98 41.98 29.12
N ILE A 464 20.14 42.22 30.41
CA ILE A 464 21.24 41.70 31.21
C ILE A 464 20.78 40.43 31.91
N GLY A 465 21.37 39.29 31.56
CA GLY A 465 21.13 38.01 32.20
C GLY A 465 21.09 36.85 31.19
N GLN A 466 21.31 35.67 31.72
CA GLN A 466 21.07 34.41 31.02
C GLN A 466 19.61 34.04 31.20
N SER A 467 18.95 33.61 30.15
CA SER A 467 17.61 33.03 30.22
C SER A 467 17.66 31.51 30.03
N TRP A 468 16.77 30.78 30.70
CA TRP A 468 16.63 29.35 30.56
C TRP A 468 15.18 28.97 30.30
N PHE A 469 15.00 27.99 29.42
CA PHE A 469 13.71 27.34 29.20
C PHE A 469 13.18 26.69 30.49
N PRO A 470 11.88 26.39 30.54
CA PRO A 470 11.31 25.61 31.65
C PRO A 470 12.07 24.28 31.82
N GLU A 471 12.19 23.77 33.04
CA GLU A 471 12.98 22.58 33.35
C GLU A 471 12.54 21.33 32.60
N ASN A 472 11.23 21.22 32.32
CA ASN A 472 10.64 20.09 31.62
C ASN A 472 10.78 20.16 30.08
N TRP A 473 11.49 21.19 29.56
CA TRP A 473 11.74 21.30 28.13
C TRP A 473 13.03 20.57 27.76
N ASN A 474 12.88 19.52 26.94
CA ASN A 474 14.01 18.81 26.31
C ASN A 474 14.45 19.49 25.00
N ASP A 475 15.52 18.99 24.42
CA ASP A 475 16.09 19.53 23.18
C ASP A 475 15.09 19.47 22.00
N ASP A 476 14.27 18.41 21.90
CA ASP A 476 13.23 18.30 20.88
C ASP A 476 12.23 19.46 21.01
N LYS A 477 11.75 19.74 22.20
CA LYS A 477 10.80 20.84 22.46
C LYS A 477 11.41 22.21 22.18
N ILE A 478 12.69 22.42 22.50
CA ILE A 478 13.43 23.64 22.17
C ILE A 478 13.54 23.80 20.65
N MET A 479 13.84 22.70 19.94
CA MET A 479 13.91 22.67 18.47
C MET A 479 12.56 23.02 17.83
N LEU A 480 11.46 22.41 18.30
CA LEU A 480 10.12 22.71 17.80
C LEU A 480 9.76 24.16 17.98
N ALA A 481 10.01 24.68 19.17
CA ALA A 481 9.73 26.07 19.54
C ALA A 481 10.52 27.09 18.69
N GLY A 482 11.82 26.84 18.51
CA GLY A 482 12.67 27.65 17.64
C GLY A 482 12.25 27.60 16.18
N THR A 483 11.95 26.41 15.67
CA THR A 483 11.47 26.20 14.29
C THR A 483 10.15 26.94 14.05
N TYR A 484 9.21 26.85 14.99
CA TYR A 484 7.95 27.58 14.93
C TYR A 484 8.16 29.11 14.92
N ALA A 485 8.92 29.63 15.89
CA ALA A 485 9.16 31.06 16.00
C ALA A 485 9.90 31.62 14.77
N ALA A 486 10.85 30.89 14.21
CA ALA A 486 11.59 31.32 13.04
C ALA A 486 10.72 31.45 11.77
N ASN A 487 9.75 30.53 11.58
CA ASN A 487 8.95 30.49 10.37
C ASN A 487 7.59 31.20 10.47
N THR A 488 7.07 31.42 11.68
CA THR A 488 5.74 32.06 11.93
C THR A 488 5.80 33.29 12.78
N GLY A 489 6.92 33.54 13.46
CA GLY A 489 7.10 34.66 14.37
C GLY A 489 7.19 36.02 13.67
N SER A 490 6.98 37.08 14.45
CA SER A 490 7.14 38.47 14.04
C SER A 490 8.56 38.96 14.30
N GLY A 491 8.97 40.03 13.63
CA GLY A 491 10.26 40.69 13.82
C GLY A 491 10.96 41.01 12.50
N GLU A 492 11.90 41.94 12.55
CA GLU A 492 12.65 42.41 11.39
C GLU A 492 14.10 41.92 11.44
N GLY A 493 14.70 41.80 10.28
CA GLY A 493 16.12 41.42 10.14
C GLY A 493 16.39 39.98 10.63
N ILE A 494 17.42 39.85 11.47
CA ILE A 494 17.93 38.56 11.94
C ILE A 494 17.20 38.02 13.18
N THR A 495 16.24 38.77 13.74
CA THR A 495 15.55 38.39 14.97
C THR A 495 14.08 38.10 14.70
N LYS A 496 13.61 36.93 15.14
CA LYS A 496 12.19 36.56 15.13
C LYS A 496 11.72 36.23 16.54
N ILE A 497 10.47 36.63 16.85
CA ILE A 497 9.84 36.40 18.15
C ILE A 497 8.53 35.65 17.91
N GLY A 498 8.33 34.56 18.61
CA GLY A 498 7.12 33.73 18.54
C GLY A 498 6.74 33.21 19.92
N ILE A 499 5.48 32.80 20.09
CA ILE A 499 5.01 32.12 21.29
C ILE A 499 4.76 30.65 20.96
N TYR A 500 5.40 29.76 21.71
CA TYR A 500 5.20 28.33 21.58
C TYR A 500 4.98 27.71 22.97
N ASP A 501 3.88 26.99 23.14
CA ASP A 501 3.48 26.36 24.40
C ASP A 501 3.58 27.30 25.62
N GLY A 502 3.08 28.54 25.45
CA GLY A 502 3.04 29.55 26.50
C GLY A 502 4.37 30.25 26.81
N VAL A 503 5.44 29.94 26.06
CA VAL A 503 6.74 30.60 26.21
C VAL A 503 6.99 31.55 25.04
N GLU A 504 7.33 32.80 25.31
CA GLU A 504 7.80 33.73 24.29
C GLU A 504 9.29 33.48 24.01
N ILE A 505 9.61 33.25 22.76
CA ILE A 505 10.90 32.78 22.27
C ILE A 505 11.49 33.80 21.32
N VAL A 506 12.76 34.05 21.47
CA VAL A 506 13.58 34.82 20.53
C VAL A 506 14.47 33.88 19.76
N VAL A 507 14.45 34.01 18.44
CA VAL A 507 15.30 33.27 17.53
C VAL A 507 16.18 34.23 16.77
N TYR A 508 17.48 33.99 16.79
CA TYR A 508 18.46 34.71 15.98
C TYR A 508 18.76 33.90 14.72
N ILE A 509 18.59 34.53 13.55
CA ILE A 509 18.72 33.87 12.26
C ILE A 509 20.00 34.34 11.58
N ASN A 510 20.86 33.41 11.16
CA ASN A 510 22.06 33.67 10.41
C ASN A 510 22.01 32.88 9.09
N ASP A 511 22.16 33.55 7.95
CA ASP A 511 22.17 32.91 6.63
C ASP A 511 20.98 31.95 6.39
N SER A 512 19.76 32.37 6.77
CA SER A 512 18.52 31.56 6.69
C SER A 512 18.56 30.25 7.50
N GLU A 513 19.40 30.19 8.52
CA GLU A 513 19.44 29.11 9.50
C GLU A 513 19.29 29.70 10.90
N ILE A 514 18.66 28.95 11.81
CA ILE A 514 18.59 29.33 13.21
C ILE A 514 19.98 29.29 13.84
N GLY A 515 20.46 30.43 14.32
CA GLY A 515 21.72 30.54 15.03
C GLY A 515 21.62 30.28 16.52
N THR A 516 20.57 30.84 17.18
CA THR A 516 20.31 30.66 18.61
C THR A 516 18.81 30.70 18.88
N ILE A 517 18.35 29.85 19.81
CA ILE A 517 17.00 29.79 20.33
C ILE A 517 17.07 30.08 21.84
N CYS A 518 16.36 31.07 22.30
CA CYS A 518 16.32 31.36 23.73
C CYS A 518 14.94 31.91 24.16
N PRO A 519 14.54 31.73 25.42
CA PRO A 519 13.38 32.47 25.96
C PRO A 519 13.60 33.97 25.92
N ASN A 520 12.55 34.73 25.57
CA ASN A 520 12.64 36.17 25.69
C ASN A 520 12.87 36.56 27.16
N ASN A 521 14.01 37.21 27.43
CA ASN A 521 14.38 37.60 28.77
C ASN A 521 13.74 38.94 29.22
N MET A 522 13.14 39.66 28.27
CA MET A 522 12.51 40.96 28.56
C MET A 522 11.05 40.80 29.02
N ARG A 523 10.34 39.85 28.43
CA ARG A 523 8.92 39.61 28.75
C ARG A 523 8.51 38.18 28.47
N GLN A 524 7.43 37.75 29.14
CA GLN A 524 6.76 36.48 28.86
C GLN A 524 5.24 36.69 28.79
N PRO A 525 4.47 35.82 28.04
CA PRO A 525 3.02 35.91 27.99
C PRO A 525 2.41 35.68 29.38
N LYS A 526 1.40 36.48 29.75
CA LYS A 526 0.73 36.46 31.06
C LYS A 526 1.66 36.72 32.24
N GLY A 527 1.75 37.96 32.54
CA GLY A 527 2.18 38.42 33.83
C GLY A 527 3.64 38.77 33.92
N ASP A 528 3.83 40.01 34.15
CA ASP A 528 5.01 40.52 34.85
C ASP A 528 5.02 40.07 36.32
N GLU A 529 4.42 38.89 36.61
CA GLU A 529 4.42 38.34 37.97
C GLU A 529 5.79 37.76 38.27
N TRP A 530 6.47 38.51 39.09
CA TRP A 530 7.74 38.18 39.67
C TRP A 530 7.52 37.30 40.90
N GLU A 531 8.05 36.08 40.88
CA GLU A 531 8.44 35.46 42.13
C GLU A 531 9.90 35.84 42.40
N ASN A 532 10.12 36.61 43.43
CA ASN A 532 11.46 36.82 43.94
C ASN A 532 11.99 35.50 44.45
N ALA A 533 12.97 34.91 43.76
CA ALA A 533 13.71 33.75 44.25
C ALA A 533 14.72 34.13 45.37
N ARG A 534 14.39 35.11 46.16
CA ARG A 534 15.16 35.53 47.33
C ARG A 534 14.23 35.55 48.55
N ASP A 535 14.05 34.40 49.11
CA ASP A 535 13.85 34.23 50.57
C ASP A 535 14.67 33.04 51.05
#